data_3bbc8031c2c369a9c842e09049bdf585
#
_entry.id   3bbc8031c2c369a9c842e09049bdf585
#
_cell.length_a   1.000
_cell.length_b   1.000
_cell.length_c   1.000
_cell.angle_alpha   90.00
_cell.angle_beta   90.00
_cell.angle_gamma   90.00
#
_symmetry.space_group_name_H-M   'P 1'
#
loop_
_entity.id
_entity.type
_entity.pdbx_description
1 polymer ?
#
loop_
_entity_poly.entity_id
_entity_poly.type
_entity_poly.pdbx_seq_one_letter_code
_entity_poly.pdbx_strand_id
1 'polypeptide(L)'
;NGLAMQKFRPQGHEIGLPVLKIKELRQGSCDDSSELCSLSIKPEYIIHNGDVVFSWSGSLLVDIWCGGTCGLNQHLFKVTSDVYDKWFYYLWTAHHLARFIAIAADKATTMGHIKREELAKAEVLIPCEEDYTSFNSIMQPIFELIISNRIESRKLAALRDELLPKLMT
;
A
#
# COMPACT_ATOMS: atom_id res chain seq x y z
N ASN A 1 5.18 -8.94 5.31
CA ASN A 1 4.46 -9.74 4.32
C ASN A 1 3.05 -10.00 4.81
N GLY A 2 2.06 -9.88 3.93
CA GLY A 2 0.67 -10.20 4.26
C GLY A 2 0.39 -11.69 4.41
N LEU A 3 -0.88 -12.02 4.59
CA LEU A 3 -1.38 -13.39 4.79
C LEU A 3 -2.11 -13.92 3.56
N ALA A 4 -2.18 -15.24 3.46
CA ALA A 4 -3.08 -15.96 2.57
C ALA A 4 -4.52 -15.79 3.07
N MET A 5 -5.14 -14.64 2.77
CA MET A 5 -6.41 -14.18 3.37
C MET A 5 -7.59 -15.14 3.14
N GLN A 6 -7.51 -16.00 2.12
CA GLN A 6 -8.49 -17.06 1.92
C GLN A 6 -8.62 -18.04 3.10
N LYS A 7 -7.58 -18.10 3.97
CA LYS A 7 -7.59 -18.91 5.21
C LYS A 7 -8.17 -18.18 6.43
N PHE A 8 -8.43 -16.88 6.28
CA PHE A 8 -8.90 -16.00 7.34
C PHE A 8 -10.22 -15.32 6.94
N ARG A 9 -11.16 -16.09 6.43
CA ARG A 9 -12.48 -15.55 6.05
C ARG A 9 -13.30 -15.21 7.28
N PRO A 10 -14.20 -14.20 7.19
CA PRO A 10 -15.15 -13.90 8.25
C PRO A 10 -15.98 -15.12 8.60
N GLN A 11 -16.31 -15.30 9.87
CA GLN A 11 -17.13 -16.42 10.35
C GLN A 11 -18.47 -15.92 10.91
N GLY A 12 -19.53 -16.69 10.69
CA GLY A 12 -20.86 -16.38 11.19
C GLY A 12 -21.39 -15.03 10.66
N HIS A 13 -21.70 -14.11 11.56
CA HIS A 13 -22.21 -12.76 11.26
C HIS A 13 -21.13 -11.68 11.34
N GLU A 14 -19.88 -12.04 11.31
CA GLU A 14 -18.77 -11.08 11.36
C GLU A 14 -18.76 -10.18 10.11
N ILE A 15 -18.75 -8.85 10.36
CA ILE A 15 -18.48 -7.87 9.31
C ILE A 15 -16.96 -7.90 9.06
N GLY A 16 -16.52 -8.52 7.97
CA GLY A 16 -15.10 -8.63 7.65
C GLY A 16 -14.45 -7.31 7.24
N LEU A 17 -13.11 -7.32 7.18
CA LEU A 17 -12.32 -6.27 6.56
C LEU A 17 -12.13 -6.58 5.07
N PRO A 18 -12.19 -5.59 4.17
CA PRO A 18 -11.80 -5.79 2.79
C PRO A 18 -10.32 -6.19 2.70
N VAL A 19 -10.00 -7.04 1.75
CA VAL A 19 -8.64 -7.53 1.52
C VAL A 19 -7.94 -6.65 0.50
N LEU A 20 -6.83 -6.04 0.89
CA LEU A 20 -5.95 -5.33 -0.01
C LEU A 20 -5.11 -6.33 -0.82
N LYS A 21 -5.39 -6.44 -2.11
CA LYS A 21 -4.61 -7.15 -3.11
C LYS A 21 -3.97 -6.17 -4.10
N ILE A 22 -3.29 -6.69 -5.10
CA ILE A 22 -2.65 -5.87 -6.14
C ILE A 22 -3.68 -5.04 -6.94
N LYS A 23 -4.88 -5.59 -7.18
CA LYS A 23 -5.98 -4.88 -7.85
C LYS A 23 -6.37 -3.64 -7.06
N GLU A 24 -6.69 -3.82 -5.78
CA GLU A 24 -7.12 -2.74 -4.88
C GLU A 24 -6.00 -1.70 -4.68
N LEU A 25 -4.74 -2.15 -4.55
CA LEU A 25 -3.59 -1.23 -4.44
C LEU A 25 -3.45 -0.35 -5.69
N ARG A 26 -3.61 -0.93 -6.89
CA ARG A 26 -3.57 -0.19 -8.15
C ARG A 26 -4.76 0.77 -8.32
N GLN A 27 -5.93 0.35 -7.88
CA GLN A 27 -7.16 1.12 -7.93
C GLN A 27 -7.17 2.24 -6.87
N GLY A 28 -6.38 2.08 -5.78
CA GLY A 28 -6.34 2.99 -4.64
C GLY A 28 -7.55 2.83 -3.71
N SER A 29 -8.41 1.83 -3.92
CA SER A 29 -9.62 1.59 -3.12
C SER A 29 -10.03 0.13 -3.12
N CYS A 30 -10.70 -0.28 -2.05
CA CYS A 30 -11.55 -1.46 -2.04
C CYS A 30 -12.97 -1.08 -2.49
N ASP A 31 -13.67 -2.04 -3.08
CA ASP A 31 -15.06 -1.95 -3.53
C ASP A 31 -15.86 -3.19 -3.09
N ASP A 32 -17.15 -3.24 -3.44
CA ASP A 32 -18.03 -4.36 -3.10
C ASP A 32 -17.60 -5.71 -3.67
N SER A 33 -16.71 -5.72 -4.67
CA SER A 33 -16.11 -6.93 -5.23
C SER A 33 -14.87 -7.40 -4.49
N SER A 34 -14.35 -6.61 -3.54
CA SER A 34 -13.16 -6.95 -2.76
C SER A 34 -13.48 -8.09 -1.80
N GLU A 35 -12.59 -9.08 -1.75
CA GLU A 35 -12.75 -10.17 -0.77
C GLU A 35 -12.69 -9.65 0.65
N LEU A 36 -13.37 -10.34 1.57
CA LEU A 36 -13.36 -10.02 2.99
C LEU A 36 -12.51 -11.02 3.79
N CYS A 37 -11.83 -10.52 4.81
CA CYS A 37 -11.15 -11.30 5.83
C CYS A 37 -11.68 -10.99 7.23
N SER A 38 -11.41 -11.89 8.17
CA SER A 38 -11.81 -11.74 9.56
C SER A 38 -11.15 -10.53 10.23
N LEU A 39 -11.85 -9.88 11.15
CA LEU A 39 -11.33 -8.85 12.04
C LEU A 39 -10.30 -9.39 13.04
N SER A 40 -10.29 -10.70 13.29
CA SER A 40 -9.42 -11.35 14.27
C SER A 40 -7.99 -11.61 13.78
N ILE A 41 -7.62 -11.14 12.57
CA ILE A 41 -6.22 -11.17 12.11
C ILE A 41 -5.35 -10.26 12.99
N LYS A 42 -4.07 -10.62 13.13
CA LYS A 42 -3.15 -9.83 13.94
C LYS A 42 -2.98 -8.41 13.37
N PRO A 43 -2.77 -7.38 14.24
CA PRO A 43 -2.64 -5.98 13.82
C PRO A 43 -1.55 -5.73 12.78
N GLU A 44 -0.48 -6.52 12.78
CA GLU A 44 0.62 -6.41 11.81
C GLU A 44 0.18 -6.68 10.36
N TYR A 45 -0.96 -7.36 10.16
CA TYR A 45 -1.55 -7.64 8.84
C TYR A 45 -2.70 -6.69 8.48
N ILE A 46 -2.94 -5.69 9.32
CA ILE A 46 -3.93 -4.65 9.06
C ILE A 46 -3.22 -3.44 8.46
N ILE A 47 -3.76 -2.94 7.36
CA ILE A 47 -3.30 -1.75 6.66
C ILE A 47 -4.26 -0.61 6.95
N HIS A 48 -3.69 0.57 7.17
CA HIS A 48 -4.40 1.82 7.40
C HIS A 48 -4.01 2.88 6.38
N ASN A 49 -4.79 3.96 6.33
CA ASN A 49 -4.44 5.12 5.53
C ASN A 49 -3.04 5.65 5.90
N GLY A 50 -2.25 5.94 4.89
CA GLY A 50 -0.88 6.40 5.04
C GLY A 50 0.17 5.29 5.13
N ASP A 51 -0.21 4.01 5.14
CA ASP A 51 0.76 2.92 5.07
C ASP A 51 1.36 2.80 3.67
N VAL A 52 2.66 2.59 3.58
CA VAL A 52 3.35 2.29 2.32
C VAL A 52 3.25 0.80 2.04
N VAL A 53 2.72 0.46 0.86
CA VAL A 53 2.51 -0.91 0.44
C VAL A 53 3.25 -1.18 -0.86
N PHE A 54 3.97 -2.30 -0.92
CA PHE A 54 4.72 -2.76 -2.08
C PHE A 54 4.23 -4.13 -2.54
N SER A 55 3.89 -4.26 -3.81
CA SER A 55 3.61 -5.54 -4.46
C SER A 55 4.90 -6.17 -4.95
N TRP A 56 5.20 -7.39 -4.50
CA TRP A 56 6.41 -8.12 -4.85
C TRP A 56 6.21 -9.23 -5.87
N SER A 57 4.98 -9.48 -6.29
CA SER A 57 4.64 -10.52 -7.28
C SER A 57 3.58 -10.04 -8.27
N GLY A 58 3.55 -10.66 -9.45
CA GLY A 58 2.67 -10.27 -10.54
C GLY A 58 3.03 -8.88 -11.05
N SER A 59 2.17 -7.90 -10.84
CA SER A 59 2.51 -6.50 -11.17
C SER A 59 3.13 -5.82 -9.97
N LEU A 60 4.44 -5.57 -10.03
CA LEU A 60 5.14 -4.83 -9.00
C LEU A 60 4.72 -3.36 -9.03
N LEU A 61 4.34 -2.86 -7.87
CA LEU A 61 4.05 -1.43 -7.66
C LEU A 61 4.26 -1.07 -6.20
N VAL A 62 4.51 0.19 -5.94
CA VAL A 62 4.55 0.77 -4.59
C VAL A 62 3.60 1.95 -4.55
N ASP A 63 2.81 2.06 -3.50
CA ASP A 63 1.98 3.25 -3.25
C ASP A 63 1.74 3.45 -1.76
N ILE A 64 1.31 4.67 -1.42
CA ILE A 64 0.81 5.02 -0.10
C ILE A 64 -0.69 4.74 -0.10
N TRP A 65 -1.10 3.77 0.71
CA TRP A 65 -2.50 3.39 0.79
C TRP A 65 -3.34 4.48 1.46
N CYS A 66 -4.45 4.82 0.82
CA CYS A 66 -5.43 5.79 1.36
C CYS A 66 -6.88 5.27 1.24
N GLY A 67 -7.03 3.95 1.08
CA GLY A 67 -8.29 3.27 0.82
C GLY A 67 -9.08 2.83 2.05
N GLY A 68 -8.69 3.25 3.24
CA GLY A 68 -9.31 2.81 4.49
C GLY A 68 -8.59 1.62 5.12
N THR A 69 -9.22 1.03 6.13
CA THR A 69 -8.67 -0.14 6.84
C THR A 69 -8.95 -1.42 6.07
N CYS A 70 -7.92 -2.25 5.87
CA CYS A 70 -8.03 -3.51 5.13
C CYS A 70 -7.01 -4.56 5.60
N GLY A 71 -7.25 -5.82 5.26
CA GLY A 71 -6.30 -6.91 5.51
C GLY A 71 -5.27 -7.03 4.39
N LEU A 72 -4.00 -7.22 4.74
CA LEU A 72 -2.87 -7.28 3.79
C LEU A 72 -2.72 -8.67 3.18
N ASN A 73 -2.90 -8.78 1.87
CA ASN A 73 -2.73 -10.04 1.14
C ASN A 73 -1.25 -10.48 1.07
N GLN A 74 -1.01 -11.78 0.98
CA GLN A 74 0.32 -12.40 0.95
C GLN A 74 1.26 -11.89 -0.15
N HIS A 75 0.73 -11.33 -1.24
CA HIS A 75 1.51 -10.81 -2.37
C HIS A 75 1.98 -9.36 -2.18
N LEU A 76 1.70 -8.79 -1.01
CA LEU A 76 2.04 -7.43 -0.66
C LEU A 76 2.91 -7.39 0.60
N PHE A 77 3.79 -6.39 0.66
CA PHE A 77 4.50 -5.98 1.87
C PHE A 77 3.93 -4.67 2.40
N LYS A 78 3.76 -4.56 3.70
CA LYS A 78 3.76 -3.27 4.40
C LYS A 78 5.21 -2.87 4.57
N VAL A 79 5.60 -1.74 4.01
CA VAL A 79 6.97 -1.21 4.11
C VAL A 79 7.03 -0.28 5.30
N THR A 80 7.92 -0.57 6.23
CA THR A 80 8.13 0.21 7.45
C THR A 80 9.61 0.40 7.72
N SER A 81 9.95 1.44 8.46
CA SER A 81 11.28 1.68 9.00
C SER A 81 11.17 2.22 10.42
N ASP A 82 12.07 1.79 11.30
CA ASP A 82 12.21 2.32 12.65
C ASP A 82 13.22 3.47 12.70
N VAL A 83 13.90 3.74 11.57
CA VAL A 83 14.98 4.73 11.47
C VAL A 83 14.62 5.89 10.54
N TYR A 84 13.97 5.60 9.42
CA TYR A 84 13.70 6.58 8.38
C TYR A 84 12.22 6.91 8.25
N ASP A 85 11.94 8.16 7.91
CA ASP A 85 10.60 8.66 7.69
C ASP A 85 9.94 8.08 6.44
N LYS A 86 8.62 8.12 6.41
CA LYS A 86 7.79 7.51 5.36
C LYS A 86 8.15 7.98 3.96
N TRP A 87 8.38 9.28 3.79
CA TRP A 87 8.75 9.84 2.50
C TRP A 87 10.05 9.22 1.96
N PHE A 88 11.03 8.96 2.84
CA PHE A 88 12.33 8.45 2.46
C PHE A 88 12.24 7.03 1.92
N TYR A 89 11.70 6.10 2.70
CA TYR A 89 11.61 4.71 2.24
C TYR A 89 10.59 4.52 1.11
N TYR A 90 9.55 5.35 1.01
CA TYR A 90 8.64 5.33 -0.13
C TYR A 90 9.35 5.75 -1.42
N LEU A 91 10.04 6.89 -1.40
CA LEU A 91 10.71 7.42 -2.60
C LEU A 91 11.84 6.50 -3.07
N TRP A 92 12.62 5.94 -2.16
CA TRP A 92 13.66 4.97 -2.54
C TRP A 92 13.08 3.68 -3.11
N THR A 93 11.98 3.17 -2.55
CA THR A 93 11.29 2.01 -3.11
C THR A 93 10.75 2.32 -4.52
N ALA A 94 10.16 3.50 -4.70
CA ALA A 94 9.67 3.97 -6.00
C ALA A 94 10.80 4.18 -7.01
N HIS A 95 11.94 4.73 -6.58
CA HIS A 95 13.14 4.90 -7.41
C HIS A 95 13.64 3.57 -8.00
N HIS A 96 13.70 2.54 -7.16
CA HIS A 96 14.15 1.22 -7.60
C HIS A 96 13.09 0.37 -8.31
N LEU A 97 11.85 0.83 -8.39
CA LEU A 97 10.73 0.03 -8.90
C LEU A 97 10.96 -0.49 -10.33
N ALA A 98 11.48 0.34 -11.22
CA ALA A 98 11.76 -0.05 -12.61
C ALA A 98 12.80 -1.18 -12.68
N ARG A 99 13.86 -1.10 -11.86
CA ARG A 99 14.87 -2.17 -11.72
C ARG A 99 14.25 -3.45 -11.17
N PHE A 100 13.40 -3.35 -10.15
CA PHE A 100 12.72 -4.51 -9.57
C PHE A 100 11.80 -5.19 -10.57
N ILE A 101 11.07 -4.43 -11.39
CA ILE A 101 10.22 -4.95 -12.47
C ILE A 101 11.08 -5.71 -13.49
N ALA A 102 12.21 -5.15 -13.93
CA ALA A 102 13.12 -5.80 -14.87
C ALA A 102 13.66 -7.13 -14.32
N ILE A 103 14.10 -7.17 -13.05
CA ILE A 103 14.56 -8.39 -12.39
C ILE A 103 13.46 -9.44 -12.28
N ALA A 104 12.23 -9.03 -11.96
CA ALA A 104 11.09 -9.93 -11.87
C ALA A 104 10.70 -10.52 -13.23
N ALA A 105 10.78 -9.72 -14.29
CA ALA A 105 10.49 -10.15 -15.66
C ALA A 105 11.52 -11.16 -16.19
N ASP A 106 12.80 -10.95 -15.94
CA ASP A 106 13.89 -11.83 -16.38
C ASP A 106 13.79 -13.25 -15.76
N LYS A 107 13.25 -13.34 -14.55
CA LYS A 107 13.10 -14.63 -13.82
C LYS A 107 11.72 -15.28 -13.97
N ALA A 108 10.83 -14.72 -14.81
CA ALA A 108 9.45 -15.18 -14.91
C ALA A 108 9.31 -16.35 -15.90
N THR A 109 8.89 -17.51 -15.37
CA THR A 109 8.34 -18.61 -16.20
C THR A 109 6.82 -18.52 -16.32
N THR A 110 6.11 -17.97 -15.33
CA THR A 110 4.64 -17.85 -15.30
C THR A 110 4.15 -16.57 -14.61
N MET A 111 4.67 -16.22 -13.44
CA MET A 111 4.35 -15.00 -12.70
C MET A 111 5.63 -14.36 -12.20
N GLY A 112 5.98 -13.19 -12.73
CA GLY A 112 7.15 -12.44 -12.25
C GLY A 112 7.02 -12.16 -10.76
N HIS A 113 8.06 -12.47 -9.99
CA HIS A 113 8.17 -12.09 -8.59
C HIS A 113 9.61 -11.71 -8.27
N ILE A 114 9.78 -10.76 -7.35
CA ILE A 114 11.10 -10.38 -6.88
C ILE A 114 11.37 -11.03 -5.53
N LYS A 115 12.55 -11.63 -5.38
CA LYS A 115 13.00 -12.19 -4.12
C LYS A 115 13.49 -11.11 -3.17
N ARG A 116 13.33 -11.33 -1.85
CA ARG A 116 13.84 -10.40 -0.82
C ARG A 116 15.34 -10.11 -0.94
N GLU A 117 16.12 -11.09 -1.34
CA GLU A 117 17.57 -10.95 -1.58
C GLU A 117 17.88 -9.90 -2.66
N GLU A 118 17.04 -9.79 -3.69
CA GLU A 118 17.21 -8.78 -4.74
C GLU A 118 16.79 -7.38 -4.26
N LEU A 119 15.79 -7.30 -3.39
CA LEU A 119 15.42 -6.04 -2.73
C LEU A 119 16.55 -5.54 -1.82
N ALA A 120 17.18 -6.45 -1.07
CA ALA A 120 18.29 -6.13 -0.17
C ALA A 120 19.56 -5.61 -0.88
N LYS A 121 19.70 -5.84 -2.20
CA LYS A 121 20.78 -5.30 -3.03
C LYS A 121 20.52 -3.89 -3.54
N ALA A 122 19.37 -3.30 -3.20
CA ALA A 122 19.07 -1.93 -3.58
C ALA A 122 19.86 -0.97 -2.72
N GLU A 123 20.74 -0.21 -3.35
CA GLU A 123 21.55 0.79 -2.67
C GLU A 123 20.78 2.09 -2.52
N VAL A 124 20.87 2.70 -1.34
CA VAL A 124 20.25 4.00 -1.04
C VAL A 124 21.35 4.98 -0.59
N LEU A 125 21.24 6.21 -1.04
CA LEU A 125 22.09 7.29 -0.56
C LEU A 125 21.47 7.86 0.72
N ILE A 126 22.21 7.74 1.83
CA ILE A 126 21.77 8.28 3.10
C ILE A 126 22.49 9.61 3.30
N PRO A 127 21.77 10.74 3.36
CA PRO A 127 22.35 12.04 3.67
C PRO A 127 22.97 12.05 5.07
N CYS A 128 23.82 13.03 5.36
CA CYS A 128 24.23 13.29 6.73
C CYS A 128 23.02 13.71 7.57
N GLU A 129 23.15 13.66 8.89
CA GLU A 129 22.01 13.92 9.81
C GLU A 129 21.46 15.35 9.64
N GLU A 130 22.31 16.32 9.41
CA GLU A 130 21.93 17.72 9.20
C GLU A 130 21.09 17.88 7.92
N ASP A 131 21.55 17.31 6.81
CA ASP A 131 20.84 17.32 5.52
C ASP A 131 19.54 16.54 5.61
N TYR A 132 19.55 15.36 6.27
CA TYR A 132 18.34 14.56 6.44
C TYR A 132 17.27 15.36 7.21
N THR A 133 17.66 16.02 8.30
CA THR A 133 16.75 16.86 9.11
C THR A 133 16.17 18.00 8.27
N SER A 134 17.03 18.66 7.48
CA SER A 134 16.59 19.72 6.56
C SER A 134 15.60 19.20 5.52
N PHE A 135 15.89 18.09 4.86
CA PHE A 135 14.96 17.46 3.91
C PHE A 135 13.67 17.02 4.58
N ASN A 136 13.75 16.45 5.77
CA ASN A 136 12.57 15.98 6.50
C ASN A 136 11.60 17.11 6.82
N SER A 137 12.12 18.29 7.19
CA SER A 137 11.31 19.48 7.48
C SER A 137 10.46 19.93 6.28
N ILE A 138 10.91 19.63 5.06
CA ILE A 138 10.21 19.96 3.81
C ILE A 138 9.34 18.78 3.34
N MET A 139 9.88 17.58 3.37
CA MET A 139 9.25 16.42 2.76
C MET A 139 8.10 15.85 3.58
N GLN A 140 8.23 15.85 4.91
CA GLN A 140 7.19 15.30 5.79
C GLN A 140 5.86 16.03 5.61
N PRO A 141 5.75 17.37 5.72
CA PRO A 141 4.48 18.06 5.51
C PRO A 141 3.90 17.88 4.10
N ILE A 142 4.75 17.76 3.07
CA ILE A 142 4.30 17.48 1.71
C ILE A 142 3.63 16.09 1.65
N PHE A 143 4.25 15.08 2.25
CA PHE A 143 3.69 13.72 2.27
C PHE A 143 2.41 13.62 3.11
N GLU A 144 2.34 14.32 4.24
CA GLU A 144 1.13 14.42 5.05
C GLU A 144 -0.01 15.08 4.26
N LEU A 145 0.28 16.13 3.51
CA LEU A 145 -0.69 16.80 2.64
C LEU A 145 -1.16 15.89 1.50
N ILE A 146 -0.26 15.13 0.86
CA ILE A 146 -0.62 14.15 -0.18
C ILE A 146 -1.60 13.12 0.39
N ILE A 147 -1.31 12.58 1.57
CA ILE A 147 -2.15 11.57 2.23
C ILE A 147 -3.52 12.19 2.57
N SER A 148 -3.54 13.37 3.17
CA SER A 148 -4.77 14.09 3.55
C SER A 148 -5.64 14.36 2.32
N ASN A 149 -5.06 14.90 1.25
CA ASN A 149 -5.80 15.20 0.02
C ASN A 149 -6.34 13.94 -0.66
N ARG A 150 -5.61 12.84 -0.66
CA ARG A 150 -6.11 11.55 -1.19
C ARG A 150 -7.30 11.03 -0.38
N ILE A 151 -7.25 11.13 0.95
CA ILE A 151 -8.35 10.72 1.84
C ILE A 151 -9.57 11.62 1.62
N GLU A 152 -9.37 12.94 1.53
CA GLU A 152 -10.45 13.89 1.31
C GLU A 152 -11.10 13.69 -0.05
N SER A 153 -10.33 13.57 -1.11
CA SER A 153 -10.84 13.30 -2.47
C SER A 153 -11.73 12.06 -2.52
N ARG A 154 -11.39 11.02 -1.77
CA ARG A 154 -12.21 9.80 -1.68
C ARG A 154 -13.52 10.04 -0.93
N LYS A 155 -13.48 10.79 0.18
CA LYS A 155 -14.71 11.15 0.92
C LYS A 155 -15.64 11.98 0.04
N LEU A 156 -15.09 12.94 -0.71
CA LEU A 156 -15.87 13.77 -1.63
C LEU A 156 -16.45 12.95 -2.78
N ALA A 157 -15.69 12.00 -3.34
CA ALA A 157 -16.20 11.09 -4.36
C ALA A 157 -17.35 10.23 -3.83
N ALA A 158 -17.20 9.64 -2.64
CA ALA A 158 -18.26 8.85 -2.02
C ALA A 158 -19.53 9.70 -1.75
N LEU A 159 -19.37 10.92 -1.26
CA LEU A 159 -20.47 11.84 -1.02
C LEU A 159 -21.18 12.24 -2.33
N ARG A 160 -20.42 12.53 -3.38
CA ARG A 160 -20.96 12.78 -4.72
C ARG A 160 -21.81 11.61 -5.19
N ASP A 161 -21.29 10.40 -5.10
CA ASP A 161 -21.94 9.19 -5.61
C ASP A 161 -23.21 8.83 -4.80
N GLU A 162 -23.27 9.22 -3.51
CA GLU A 162 -24.47 9.10 -2.69
C GLU A 162 -25.53 10.17 -3.02
N LEU A 163 -25.11 11.41 -3.27
CA LEU A 163 -26.03 12.53 -3.46
C LEU A 163 -26.55 12.64 -4.90
N LEU A 164 -25.72 12.33 -5.90
CA LEU A 164 -26.08 12.50 -7.30
C LEU A 164 -27.38 11.78 -7.69
N PRO A 165 -27.61 10.51 -7.33
CA PRO A 165 -28.88 9.84 -7.61
C PRO A 165 -30.10 10.51 -6.95
N LYS A 166 -29.89 11.10 -5.75
CA LYS A 166 -30.99 11.78 -5.01
C LYS A 166 -31.35 13.13 -5.61
N LEU A 167 -30.46 13.75 -6.35
CA LEU A 167 -30.69 15.04 -7.00
C LEU A 167 -31.26 14.90 -8.44
N MET A 168 -31.14 13.70 -9.00
CA MET A 168 -31.63 13.41 -10.37
C MET A 168 -33.02 12.73 -10.40
N THR A 169 -33.62 12.47 -9.26
CA THR A 169 -35.00 11.99 -9.09
C THR A 169 -35.94 13.13 -8.75
#